data_3f9dd43134c656f5280d68aaa3c17b04
#
_entry.id   3f9dd43134c656f5280d68aaa3c17b04
#
_cell.length_a   1.000
_cell.length_b   1.000
_cell.length_c   1.000
_cell.angle_alpha   90.00
_cell.angle_beta   90.00
_cell.angle_gamma   90.00
#
_symmetry.space_group_name_H-M   'P 1'
#
loop_
_entity.id
_entity.type
_entity.pdbx_description
1 polymer ?
#
loop_
_entity_poly.entity_id
_entity_poly.type
_entity_poly.pdbx_seq_one_letter_code
_entity_poly.pdbx_strand_id
1 'polypeptide(L)'
;MARPWLAAAVVALAAAAGNAWAQVAAGAAVLPAPATEAMHEHITSKGDTLIGLGKRYLVNPQAWPELAKANALRNPNQIPTGTTVRIPLRLMQTEAVPATLVHVQGQARSAGAALQAGQAVAEGSELNTGADGHVTVRLVDGTLLRLRPASKLLVQQSRRLRDAGGTLTGTRLEQGRVEIEAAPAAAGRPGFRIDTPQGVLGVRGTEFRVTADAADGATRGEVLGGAVVFEGRQGGATERVSAGFGTVIAANGQVAAPVRLLGAPTLAGLPSLQERLLMRFALPPLPGAAAYRAQISADASFDRVLADLTSATPELRFAELPDGDYVLRVRAVDARGLEGQDADHPFRLKARPEAPLPAAPV
;
A
#
# COMPACT_ATOMS: atom_id res chain seq x y z
N MET A 1 75.68 -12.72 -22.73
CA MET A 1 76.39 -13.27 -21.57
C MET A 1 75.73 -12.77 -20.30
N ALA A 2 75.37 -13.73 -19.47
CA ALA A 2 75.23 -13.69 -18.00
C ALA A 2 74.27 -12.73 -17.30
N ARG A 3 73.32 -13.35 -16.73
CA ARG A 3 72.54 -13.15 -15.43
C ARG A 3 73.44 -12.77 -14.24
N PRO A 4 72.93 -12.61 -13.00
CA PRO A 4 71.56 -12.41 -12.39
C PRO A 4 71.54 -11.59 -11.06
N TRP A 5 70.43 -11.74 -10.28
CA TRP A 5 70.23 -11.66 -8.81
C TRP A 5 69.84 -10.28 -8.25
N LEU A 6 68.98 -10.07 -7.25
CA LEU A 6 68.32 -10.83 -6.19
C LEU A 6 67.11 -10.07 -5.64
N ALA A 7 66.17 -10.83 -5.04
CA ALA A 7 64.99 -10.40 -4.34
C ALA A 7 65.27 -9.66 -3.00
N ALA A 8 64.32 -8.81 -2.61
CA ALA A 8 64.10 -8.52 -1.22
C ALA A 8 62.58 -8.38 -0.97
N ALA A 9 62.06 -9.31 -0.20
CA ALA A 9 60.70 -9.31 0.31
C ALA A 9 60.61 -8.32 1.48
N VAL A 10 59.58 -7.45 1.44
CA VAL A 10 59.15 -6.70 2.63
C VAL A 10 57.80 -7.22 3.04
N VAL A 11 57.78 -7.93 4.15
CA VAL A 11 56.55 -8.34 4.86
C VAL A 11 56.01 -7.13 5.62
N ALA A 12 54.83 -6.62 5.23
CA ALA A 12 54.09 -5.66 6.03
C ALA A 12 52.89 -6.38 6.67
N LEU A 13 52.96 -6.56 8.01
CA LEU A 13 51.80 -6.90 8.83
C LEU A 13 50.78 -5.79 8.75
N ALA A 14 49.62 -6.04 8.21
CA ALA A 14 48.45 -5.22 8.38
C ALA A 14 47.52 -5.84 9.40
N ALA A 15 47.28 -5.10 10.47
CA ALA A 15 46.44 -5.46 11.59
C ALA A 15 44.98 -5.66 11.14
N ALA A 16 44.40 -6.76 11.58
CA ALA A 16 42.99 -7.05 11.48
C ALA A 16 42.20 -6.14 12.42
N ALA A 17 41.51 -5.13 11.84
CA ALA A 17 40.41 -4.46 12.51
C ALA A 17 39.14 -5.16 12.01
N GLY A 18 38.57 -6.03 12.86
CA GLY A 18 37.36 -6.75 12.57
C GLY A 18 36.13 -5.84 12.45
N ASN A 19 35.61 -5.71 11.28
CA ASN A 19 34.26 -5.15 11.06
C ASN A 19 33.21 -6.20 11.41
N ALA A 20 32.75 -6.18 12.65
CA ALA A 20 31.58 -6.91 13.12
C ALA A 20 30.29 -6.18 12.67
N TRP A 21 30.02 -6.16 11.39
CA TRP A 21 28.73 -5.76 10.80
C TRP A 21 28.21 -6.90 9.91
N ALA A 22 28.01 -8.05 10.50
CA ALA A 22 27.39 -9.15 9.79
C ALA A 22 26.37 -9.82 10.72
N GLN A 23 25.19 -10.03 10.14
CA GLN A 23 24.13 -10.90 10.63
C GLN A 23 23.09 -10.27 11.58
N VAL A 24 22.27 -9.36 11.03
CA VAL A 24 20.84 -9.48 11.20
C VAL A 24 20.29 -10.00 9.87
N ALA A 25 20.42 -11.28 9.64
CA ALA A 25 19.61 -11.99 8.67
C ALA A 25 18.21 -12.10 9.28
N ALA A 26 17.44 -11.02 9.15
CA ALA A 26 16.00 -11.08 9.33
C ALA A 26 15.48 -12.11 8.34
N GLY A 27 14.88 -13.19 8.83
CA GLY A 27 14.23 -14.21 8.02
C GLY A 27 13.28 -13.52 7.05
N ALA A 28 13.69 -13.40 5.79
CA ALA A 28 12.86 -12.89 4.71
C ALA A 28 11.67 -13.84 4.60
N ALA A 29 10.52 -13.43 5.13
CA ALA A 29 9.28 -14.13 4.88
C ALA A 29 9.10 -14.19 3.37
N VAL A 30 9.23 -15.39 2.82
CA VAL A 30 8.99 -15.67 1.40
C VAL A 30 7.53 -15.33 1.14
N LEU A 31 7.29 -14.23 0.44
CA LEU A 31 5.96 -13.95 -0.10
C LEU A 31 5.67 -15.05 -1.11
N PRO A 32 4.54 -15.76 -1.04
CA PRO A 32 4.19 -16.75 -2.04
C PRO A 32 4.11 -16.09 -3.41
N ALA A 33 4.62 -16.76 -4.41
CA ALA A 33 4.43 -16.37 -5.81
C ALA A 33 2.92 -16.23 -6.08
N PRO A 34 2.46 -15.24 -6.83
CA PRO A 34 1.03 -14.94 -7.02
C PRO A 34 0.21 -16.03 -7.71
N ALA A 35 0.87 -17.00 -8.34
CA ALA A 35 0.21 -18.17 -8.95
C ALA A 35 0.01 -19.36 -8.01
N THR A 36 0.52 -19.32 -6.78
CA THR A 36 0.33 -20.42 -5.83
C THR A 36 -1.01 -20.22 -5.13
N GLU A 37 -1.88 -21.22 -5.20
CA GLU A 37 -3.17 -21.23 -4.49
C GLU A 37 -2.94 -20.88 -3.02
N ALA A 38 -3.61 -19.85 -2.53
CA ALA A 38 -3.47 -19.41 -1.15
C ALA A 38 -4.03 -20.49 -0.19
N MET A 39 -3.23 -20.86 0.79
CA MET A 39 -3.51 -21.96 1.71
C MET A 39 -3.57 -21.43 3.16
N HIS A 40 -4.46 -22.02 3.95
CA HIS A 40 -4.40 -21.94 5.40
C HIS A 40 -3.64 -23.15 5.93
N GLU A 41 -2.73 -22.94 6.88
CA GLU A 41 -1.96 -24.01 7.51
C GLU A 41 -2.57 -24.36 8.86
N HIS A 42 -2.99 -25.63 9.01
CA HIS A 42 -3.48 -26.21 10.26
C HIS A 42 -2.48 -27.24 10.78
N ILE A 43 -1.98 -27.05 12.01
CA ILE A 43 -1.14 -28.05 12.68
C ILE A 43 -2.07 -29.03 13.41
N THR A 44 -2.03 -30.30 13.02
CA THR A 44 -2.91 -31.34 13.55
C THR A 44 -2.68 -31.62 15.03
N SER A 45 -3.76 -31.79 15.76
CA SER A 45 -3.82 -32.24 17.14
C SER A 45 -4.24 -33.72 17.23
N LYS A 46 -4.10 -34.32 18.41
CA LYS A 46 -4.54 -35.69 18.65
C LYS A 46 -6.05 -35.82 18.40
N GLY A 47 -6.42 -36.72 17.49
CA GLY A 47 -7.82 -36.96 17.13
C GLY A 47 -8.29 -36.21 15.87
N ASP A 48 -7.47 -35.37 15.29
CA ASP A 48 -7.79 -34.72 14.01
C ASP A 48 -7.86 -35.75 12.89
N THR A 49 -8.88 -35.62 12.06
CA THR A 49 -9.07 -36.40 10.83
C THR A 49 -9.41 -35.45 9.68
N LEU A 50 -9.14 -35.85 8.42
CA LEU A 50 -9.51 -35.02 7.28
C LEU A 50 -11.01 -34.75 7.20
N ILE A 51 -11.82 -35.70 7.57
CA ILE A 51 -13.29 -35.54 7.67
C ILE A 51 -13.64 -34.49 8.73
N GLY A 52 -12.99 -34.57 9.91
CA GLY A 52 -13.15 -33.60 10.98
C GLY A 52 -12.74 -32.18 10.56
N LEU A 53 -11.57 -32.07 9.92
CA LEU A 53 -11.08 -30.78 9.36
C LEU A 53 -12.01 -30.28 8.25
N GLY A 54 -12.53 -31.18 7.41
CA GLY A 54 -13.54 -30.84 6.40
C GLY A 54 -14.81 -30.24 7.00
N LYS A 55 -15.34 -30.85 8.06
CA LYS A 55 -16.50 -30.33 8.78
C LYS A 55 -16.24 -28.97 9.44
N ARG A 56 -15.03 -28.78 9.97
CA ARG A 56 -14.65 -27.56 10.66
C ARG A 56 -14.40 -26.39 9.73
N TYR A 57 -13.69 -26.63 8.63
CA TYR A 57 -13.15 -25.54 7.81
C TYR A 57 -13.83 -25.36 6.46
N LEU A 58 -14.39 -26.42 5.85
CA LEU A 58 -14.86 -26.36 4.47
C LEU A 58 -16.33 -25.94 4.35
N VAL A 59 -16.64 -25.16 3.30
CA VAL A 59 -18.04 -24.85 2.90
C VAL A 59 -18.80 -26.15 2.61
N ASN A 60 -18.17 -27.06 1.86
CA ASN A 60 -18.68 -28.40 1.64
C ASN A 60 -17.81 -29.41 2.41
N PRO A 61 -18.26 -29.96 3.54
CA PRO A 61 -17.51 -30.94 4.31
C PRO A 61 -17.10 -32.20 3.51
N GLN A 62 -17.85 -32.54 2.45
CA GLN A 62 -17.56 -33.70 1.60
C GLN A 62 -16.36 -33.47 0.66
N ALA A 63 -15.87 -32.21 0.56
CA ALA A 63 -14.67 -31.88 -0.23
C ALA A 63 -13.35 -32.26 0.50
N TRP A 64 -13.40 -32.94 1.66
CA TRP A 64 -12.19 -33.41 2.36
C TRP A 64 -11.20 -34.21 1.48
N PRO A 65 -11.62 -34.96 0.42
CA PRO A 65 -10.65 -35.62 -0.47
C PRO A 65 -9.74 -34.64 -1.21
N GLU A 66 -10.20 -33.39 -1.45
CA GLU A 66 -9.33 -32.35 -2.03
C GLU A 66 -8.22 -31.96 -1.05
N LEU A 67 -8.48 -31.98 0.28
CA LEU A 67 -7.42 -31.76 1.28
C LEU A 67 -6.38 -32.89 1.23
N ALA A 68 -6.82 -34.16 1.09
CA ALA A 68 -5.89 -35.28 0.94
C ALA A 68 -4.98 -35.09 -0.25
N LYS A 69 -5.54 -34.72 -1.40
CA LYS A 69 -4.81 -34.46 -2.64
C LYS A 69 -3.85 -33.28 -2.51
N ALA A 70 -4.32 -32.16 -1.96
CA ALA A 70 -3.51 -30.94 -1.78
C ALA A 70 -2.30 -31.15 -0.85
N ASN A 71 -2.39 -32.14 0.06
CA ASN A 71 -1.33 -32.47 1.03
C ASN A 71 -0.57 -33.75 0.72
N ALA A 72 -0.83 -34.40 -0.42
CA ALA A 72 -0.21 -35.66 -0.81
C ALA A 72 -0.26 -36.74 0.29
N LEU A 73 -1.36 -36.79 1.07
CA LEU A 73 -1.52 -37.74 2.18
C LEU A 73 -1.83 -39.12 1.67
N ARG A 74 -0.98 -40.11 2.04
CA ARG A 74 -1.15 -41.49 1.65
C ARG A 74 -2.34 -42.16 2.34
N ASN A 75 -2.58 -41.85 3.61
CA ASN A 75 -3.69 -42.37 4.38
C ASN A 75 -4.52 -41.20 5.00
N PRO A 76 -5.68 -40.88 4.43
CA PRO A 76 -6.52 -39.77 4.91
C PRO A 76 -7.15 -40.05 6.28
N ASN A 77 -7.18 -41.31 6.74
CA ASN A 77 -7.76 -41.69 8.02
C ASN A 77 -6.76 -41.65 9.18
N GLN A 78 -5.47 -41.44 8.91
CA GLN A 78 -4.43 -41.41 9.94
C GLN A 78 -3.48 -40.25 9.64
N ILE A 79 -3.71 -39.12 10.29
CA ILE A 79 -2.81 -37.96 10.21
C ILE A 79 -2.02 -37.90 11.52
N PRO A 80 -0.67 -38.00 11.47
CA PRO A 80 0.13 -37.85 12.68
C PRO A 80 -0.10 -36.48 13.33
N THR A 81 -0.10 -36.44 14.65
CA THR A 81 -0.12 -35.19 15.41
C THR A 81 1.09 -34.33 15.06
N GLY A 82 0.91 -33.03 14.93
CA GLY A 82 1.98 -32.10 14.53
C GLY A 82 2.18 -31.98 13.03
N THR A 83 1.39 -32.72 12.21
CA THR A 83 1.45 -32.58 10.73
C THR A 83 0.82 -31.24 10.31
N THR A 84 1.51 -30.49 9.46
CA THR A 84 0.92 -29.28 8.85
C THR A 84 0.04 -29.70 7.68
N VAL A 85 -1.28 -29.51 7.84
CA VAL A 85 -2.29 -29.69 6.77
C VAL A 85 -2.59 -28.33 6.13
N ARG A 86 -2.36 -28.25 4.83
CA ARG A 86 -2.64 -27.07 4.00
C ARG A 86 -4.04 -27.16 3.43
N ILE A 87 -4.87 -26.16 3.76
CA ILE A 87 -6.27 -26.07 3.36
C ILE A 87 -6.43 -24.96 2.33
N PRO A 88 -6.86 -25.25 1.09
CA PRO A 88 -7.11 -24.23 0.08
C PRO A 88 -8.16 -23.22 0.56
N LEU A 89 -7.82 -21.93 0.55
CA LEU A 89 -8.72 -20.88 1.07
C LEU A 89 -10.05 -20.82 0.30
N ARG A 90 -10.06 -21.17 -0.99
CA ARG A 90 -11.29 -21.22 -1.80
C ARG A 90 -12.32 -22.23 -1.28
N LEU A 91 -11.90 -23.24 -0.53
CA LEU A 91 -12.78 -24.26 0.06
C LEU A 91 -13.27 -23.88 1.45
N MET A 92 -12.67 -22.86 2.08
CA MET A 92 -12.93 -22.56 3.48
C MET A 92 -14.22 -21.79 3.70
N GLN A 93 -14.84 -22.04 4.85
CA GLN A 93 -15.98 -21.25 5.32
C GLN A 93 -15.55 -19.83 5.64
N THR A 94 -16.27 -18.87 5.09
CA THR A 94 -16.02 -17.46 5.32
C THR A 94 -17.31 -16.74 5.71
N GLU A 95 -17.15 -15.65 6.44
CA GLU A 95 -18.22 -14.73 6.80
C GLU A 95 -17.91 -13.36 6.17
N ALA A 96 -18.88 -12.79 5.46
CA ALA A 96 -18.75 -11.44 4.94
C ALA A 96 -18.75 -10.43 6.09
N VAL A 97 -17.77 -9.56 6.14
CA VAL A 97 -17.66 -8.48 7.13
C VAL A 97 -17.47 -7.19 6.36
N PRO A 98 -18.37 -6.21 6.48
CA PRO A 98 -18.25 -4.97 5.72
C PRO A 98 -17.03 -4.18 6.15
N ALA A 99 -16.44 -3.45 5.20
CA ALA A 99 -15.49 -2.38 5.46
C ALA A 99 -16.23 -1.16 6.05
N THR A 100 -15.50 -0.19 6.59
CA THR A 100 -16.06 1.02 7.20
C THR A 100 -15.46 2.27 6.57
N LEU A 101 -16.29 3.24 6.21
CA LEU A 101 -15.85 4.57 5.80
C LEU A 101 -15.38 5.34 7.03
N VAL A 102 -14.09 5.62 7.11
CA VAL A 102 -13.50 6.38 8.22
C VAL A 102 -13.67 7.88 8.00
N HIS A 103 -13.45 8.31 6.75
CA HIS A 103 -13.57 9.71 6.36
C HIS A 103 -14.12 9.82 4.94
N VAL A 104 -14.94 10.85 4.71
CA VAL A 104 -15.48 11.21 3.40
C VAL A 104 -15.48 12.73 3.28
N GLN A 105 -14.90 13.24 2.20
CA GLN A 105 -14.87 14.68 1.88
C GLN A 105 -15.12 14.88 0.39
N GLY A 106 -15.74 16.00 0.03
CA GLY A 106 -16.09 16.33 -1.34
C GLY A 106 -17.10 15.35 -1.94
N GLN A 107 -17.10 15.22 -3.25
CA GLN A 107 -18.02 14.35 -3.94
C GLN A 107 -17.54 12.90 -3.90
N ALA A 108 -18.28 12.05 -3.19
CA ALA A 108 -18.04 10.61 -3.15
C ALA A 108 -19.37 9.84 -3.19
N ARG A 109 -19.45 8.80 -4.00
CA ARG A 109 -20.69 8.06 -4.25
C ARG A 109 -20.44 6.54 -4.33
N SER A 110 -21.48 5.78 -3.97
CA SER A 110 -21.57 4.34 -4.25
C SER A 110 -22.98 4.04 -4.76
N ALA A 111 -23.10 3.32 -5.89
CA ALA A 111 -24.37 3.04 -6.54
C ALA A 111 -25.27 4.29 -6.72
N GLY A 112 -24.66 5.46 -7.00
CA GLY A 112 -25.35 6.73 -7.16
C GLY A 112 -25.67 7.49 -5.86
N ALA A 113 -25.63 6.85 -4.69
CA ALA A 113 -25.86 7.49 -3.40
C ALA A 113 -24.58 8.16 -2.85
N ALA A 114 -24.72 9.31 -2.17
CA ALA A 114 -23.61 9.97 -1.50
C ALA A 114 -23.11 9.11 -0.32
N LEU A 115 -21.80 9.04 -0.17
CA LEU A 115 -21.14 8.34 0.94
C LEU A 115 -21.05 9.22 2.18
N GLN A 116 -21.06 8.58 3.35
CA GLN A 116 -20.94 9.26 4.63
C GLN A 116 -19.94 8.51 5.53
N ALA A 117 -19.20 9.26 6.35
CA ALA A 117 -18.34 8.67 7.37
C ALA A 117 -19.14 7.79 8.34
N GLY A 118 -18.55 6.68 8.79
CA GLY A 118 -19.23 5.66 9.63
C GLY A 118 -20.07 4.65 8.84
N GLN A 119 -20.33 4.87 7.56
CA GLN A 119 -21.12 3.96 6.72
C GLN A 119 -20.36 2.63 6.50
N ALA A 120 -21.10 1.53 6.55
CA ALA A 120 -20.61 0.19 6.17
C ALA A 120 -20.56 0.05 4.64
N VAL A 121 -19.48 -0.54 4.15
CA VAL A 121 -19.24 -0.83 2.73
C VAL A 121 -19.16 -2.34 2.56
N ALA A 122 -20.17 -2.92 1.92
CA ALA A 122 -20.23 -4.35 1.70
C ALA A 122 -19.27 -4.80 0.58
N GLU A 123 -18.94 -6.08 0.58
CA GLU A 123 -18.32 -6.75 -0.56
C GLU A 123 -19.20 -6.54 -1.82
N GLY A 124 -18.57 -6.24 -2.95
CA GLY A 124 -19.23 -5.88 -4.20
C GLY A 124 -19.55 -4.39 -4.36
N SER A 125 -19.35 -3.56 -3.32
CA SER A 125 -19.58 -2.11 -3.43
C SER A 125 -18.48 -1.43 -4.23
N GLU A 126 -18.90 -0.54 -5.12
CA GLU A 126 -18.03 0.35 -5.89
C GLU A 126 -18.03 1.74 -5.25
N LEU A 127 -16.85 2.30 -5.01
CA LEU A 127 -16.63 3.62 -4.45
C LEU A 127 -16.10 4.53 -5.55
N ASN A 128 -16.76 5.66 -5.79
CA ASN A 128 -16.39 6.64 -6.80
C ASN A 128 -16.14 7.99 -6.12
N THR A 129 -14.97 8.57 -6.33
CA THR A 129 -14.64 9.93 -5.90
C THR A 129 -14.72 10.91 -7.07
N GLY A 130 -15.31 12.07 -6.84
CA GLY A 130 -15.30 13.18 -7.81
C GLY A 130 -13.95 13.89 -7.87
N ALA A 131 -13.91 15.01 -8.58
CA ALA A 131 -12.67 15.80 -8.76
C ALA A 131 -12.13 16.41 -7.45
N ASP A 132 -12.97 16.56 -6.44
CA ASP A 132 -12.68 17.07 -5.10
C ASP A 132 -12.86 15.99 -4.01
N GLY A 133 -13.17 14.75 -4.42
CA GLY A 133 -13.56 13.67 -3.50
C GLY A 133 -12.37 12.97 -2.87
N HIS A 134 -12.42 12.77 -1.56
CA HIS A 134 -11.48 11.95 -0.79
C HIS A 134 -12.26 10.99 0.09
N VAL A 135 -11.84 9.73 0.13
CA VAL A 135 -12.49 8.70 0.95
C VAL A 135 -11.43 7.86 1.62
N THR A 136 -11.53 7.72 2.94
CA THR A 136 -10.72 6.76 3.71
C THR A 136 -11.58 5.58 4.13
N VAL A 137 -11.17 4.37 3.73
CA VAL A 137 -11.85 3.10 4.01
C VAL A 137 -10.96 2.25 4.90
N ARG A 138 -11.54 1.66 5.95
CA ARG A 138 -10.89 0.64 6.77
C ARG A 138 -11.48 -0.72 6.44
N LEU A 139 -10.64 -1.63 5.95
CA LEU A 139 -11.03 -3.02 5.68
C LEU A 139 -11.10 -3.86 6.96
N VAL A 140 -11.66 -5.07 6.85
CA VAL A 140 -11.84 -5.99 8.00
C VAL A 140 -10.54 -6.45 8.64
N ASP A 141 -9.43 -6.44 7.91
CA ASP A 141 -8.08 -6.76 8.42
C ASP A 141 -7.39 -5.57 9.09
N GLY A 142 -7.99 -4.38 9.05
CA GLY A 142 -7.43 -3.13 9.56
C GLY A 142 -6.68 -2.30 8.51
N THR A 143 -6.52 -2.80 7.28
CA THR A 143 -5.92 -2.05 6.17
C THR A 143 -6.67 -0.76 5.91
N LEU A 144 -5.95 0.35 5.81
CA LEU A 144 -6.48 1.67 5.44
C LEU A 144 -6.21 1.95 3.97
N LEU A 145 -7.27 2.37 3.27
CA LEU A 145 -7.24 2.77 1.87
C LEU A 145 -7.67 4.23 1.79
N ARG A 146 -6.80 5.12 1.30
CA ARG A 146 -7.10 6.53 1.08
C ARG A 146 -7.27 6.77 -0.42
N LEU A 147 -8.53 6.78 -0.88
CA LEU A 147 -8.87 7.10 -2.26
C LEU A 147 -8.71 8.60 -2.50
N ARG A 148 -8.02 8.94 -3.56
CA ARG A 148 -7.79 10.31 -4.00
C ARG A 148 -8.85 10.74 -5.04
N PRO A 149 -8.89 12.03 -5.44
CA PRO A 149 -9.83 12.50 -6.45
C PRO A 149 -9.85 11.67 -7.74
N ALA A 150 -11.00 11.65 -8.40
CA ALA A 150 -11.24 10.95 -9.66
C ALA A 150 -10.88 9.46 -9.65
N SER A 151 -11.13 8.77 -8.53
CA SER A 151 -10.81 7.36 -8.35
C SER A 151 -12.06 6.48 -8.31
N LYS A 152 -11.90 5.26 -8.81
CA LYS A 152 -12.91 4.22 -8.83
C LYS A 152 -12.34 2.93 -8.26
N LEU A 153 -12.89 2.50 -7.12
CA LEU A 153 -12.45 1.32 -6.37
C LEU A 153 -13.62 0.38 -6.10
N LEU A 154 -13.45 -0.90 -6.38
CA LEU A 154 -14.38 -1.97 -6.03
C LEU A 154 -13.84 -2.74 -4.83
N VAL A 155 -14.65 -2.95 -3.79
CA VAL A 155 -14.36 -3.87 -2.68
C VAL A 155 -14.69 -5.29 -3.15
N GLN A 156 -13.69 -6.07 -3.58
CA GLN A 156 -13.91 -7.41 -4.16
C GLN A 156 -14.08 -8.48 -3.10
N GLN A 157 -13.31 -8.39 -2.01
CA GLN A 157 -13.36 -9.32 -0.89
C GLN A 157 -13.23 -8.58 0.44
N SER A 158 -14.12 -8.89 1.36
CA SER A 158 -14.06 -8.42 2.74
C SER A 158 -14.69 -9.49 3.64
N ARG A 159 -13.88 -10.51 3.99
CA ARG A 159 -14.35 -11.73 4.65
C ARG A 159 -13.44 -12.13 5.80
N ARG A 160 -14.03 -12.75 6.81
CA ARG A 160 -13.33 -13.43 7.90
C ARG A 160 -13.39 -14.94 7.68
N LEU A 161 -12.27 -15.62 7.90
CA LEU A 161 -12.23 -17.09 7.91
C LEU A 161 -12.86 -17.61 9.20
N ARG A 162 -13.84 -18.50 9.09
CA ARG A 162 -14.43 -19.16 10.26
C ARG A 162 -13.42 -20.15 10.83
N ASP A 163 -13.34 -20.21 12.16
CA ASP A 163 -12.55 -21.19 12.95
C ASP A 163 -11.04 -21.27 12.62
N ALA A 164 -10.58 -20.45 11.67
CA ALA A 164 -9.17 -20.44 11.23
C ALA A 164 -8.42 -19.19 11.66
N GLY A 165 -9.13 -18.16 12.08
CA GLY A 165 -8.58 -16.81 12.27
C GLY A 165 -7.99 -16.25 10.98
N GLY A 166 -8.04 -14.95 10.79
CA GLY A 166 -7.57 -14.25 9.59
C GLY A 166 -8.72 -13.82 8.69
N THR A 167 -8.34 -13.10 7.68
CA THR A 167 -9.23 -12.36 6.78
C THR A 167 -8.83 -12.59 5.33
N LEU A 168 -9.78 -12.44 4.44
CA LEU A 168 -9.59 -12.35 3.01
C LEU A 168 -10.01 -10.94 2.60
N THR A 169 -9.04 -10.13 2.22
CA THR A 169 -9.25 -8.76 1.80
C THR A 169 -8.69 -8.54 0.41
N GLY A 170 -9.49 -7.94 -0.44
CA GLY A 170 -9.11 -7.64 -1.81
C GLY A 170 -9.94 -6.50 -2.37
N THR A 171 -9.30 -5.65 -3.14
CA THR A 171 -9.94 -4.53 -3.83
C THR A 171 -9.49 -4.49 -5.29
N ARG A 172 -10.23 -3.75 -6.10
CA ARG A 172 -9.85 -3.45 -7.47
C ARG A 172 -9.90 -1.95 -7.70
N LEU A 173 -8.77 -1.37 -8.01
CA LEU A 173 -8.67 0.00 -8.46
C LEU A 173 -8.84 0.00 -9.99
N GLU A 174 -9.98 0.50 -10.47
CA GLU A 174 -10.25 0.57 -11.91
C GLU A 174 -9.60 1.78 -12.56
N GLN A 175 -9.61 2.91 -11.86
CA GLN A 175 -8.92 4.13 -12.26
C GLN A 175 -8.62 5.00 -11.04
N GLY A 176 -7.72 5.95 -11.22
CA GLY A 176 -7.36 6.95 -10.22
C GLY A 176 -6.26 6.47 -9.29
N ARG A 177 -6.30 6.88 -8.04
CA ARG A 177 -5.19 6.70 -7.11
C ARG A 177 -5.68 6.30 -5.72
N VAL A 178 -4.94 5.38 -5.10
CA VAL A 178 -5.14 4.97 -3.70
C VAL A 178 -3.80 4.90 -2.98
N GLU A 179 -3.75 5.43 -1.79
CA GLU A 179 -2.66 5.24 -0.84
C GLU A 179 -3.07 4.19 0.18
N ILE A 180 -2.20 3.24 0.46
CA ILE A 180 -2.53 2.03 1.19
C ILE A 180 -1.56 1.83 2.34
N GLU A 181 -2.12 1.70 3.52
CA GLU A 181 -1.44 1.27 4.73
C GLU A 181 -1.97 -0.12 5.09
N ALA A 182 -1.28 -1.14 4.55
CA ALA A 182 -1.73 -2.52 4.71
C ALA A 182 -1.40 -3.07 6.09
N ALA A 183 -2.38 -3.68 6.72
CA ALA A 183 -2.19 -4.34 8.01
C ALA A 183 -1.15 -5.46 7.92
N PRO A 184 -0.33 -5.69 8.97
CA PRO A 184 0.59 -6.81 9.03
C PRO A 184 -0.16 -8.14 8.94
N ALA A 185 0.22 -8.99 7.99
CA ALA A 185 -0.32 -10.35 7.90
C ALA A 185 0.62 -11.35 8.57
N ALA A 186 0.09 -12.24 9.41
CA ALA A 186 0.86 -13.30 10.03
C ALA A 186 1.45 -14.25 8.97
N ALA A 187 2.58 -14.90 9.29
CA ALA A 187 3.18 -15.90 8.42
C ALA A 187 2.18 -17.01 8.07
N GLY A 188 2.18 -17.47 6.82
CA GLY A 188 1.24 -18.49 6.35
C GLY A 188 -0.20 -18.01 6.09
N ARG A 189 -0.51 -16.74 6.33
CA ARG A 189 -1.84 -16.16 6.06
C ARG A 189 -1.82 -15.31 4.79
N PRO A 190 -2.94 -15.23 4.06
CA PRO A 190 -3.05 -14.33 2.92
C PRO A 190 -2.87 -12.88 3.38
N GLY A 191 -2.17 -12.11 2.57
CA GLY A 191 -2.10 -10.68 2.71
C GLY A 191 -3.23 -9.97 1.96
N PHE A 192 -3.20 -8.64 1.97
CA PHE A 192 -4.08 -7.80 1.18
C PHE A 192 -3.72 -7.90 -0.31
N ARG A 193 -4.74 -7.89 -1.16
CA ARG A 193 -4.60 -7.91 -2.62
C ARG A 193 -5.29 -6.69 -3.23
N ILE A 194 -4.62 -6.06 -4.19
CA ILE A 194 -5.23 -5.06 -5.04
C ILE A 194 -5.05 -5.41 -6.52
N ASP A 195 -6.16 -5.48 -7.21
CA ASP A 195 -6.20 -5.69 -8.66
C ASP A 195 -6.27 -4.32 -9.37
N THR A 196 -5.63 -4.24 -10.53
CA THR A 196 -5.74 -3.11 -11.45
C THR A 196 -6.05 -3.60 -12.86
N PRO A 197 -6.40 -2.74 -13.81
CA PRO A 197 -6.60 -3.17 -15.20
C PRO A 197 -5.39 -3.89 -15.80
N GLN A 198 -4.16 -3.57 -15.39
CA GLN A 198 -2.92 -4.08 -15.97
C GLN A 198 -2.29 -5.22 -15.17
N GLY A 199 -2.62 -5.38 -13.89
CA GLY A 199 -1.96 -6.38 -13.05
C GLY A 199 -2.57 -6.55 -11.67
N VAL A 200 -1.86 -7.31 -10.86
CA VAL A 200 -2.22 -7.67 -9.49
C VAL A 200 -1.07 -7.33 -8.57
N LEU A 201 -1.37 -6.76 -7.43
CA LEU A 201 -0.41 -6.46 -6.39
C LEU A 201 -0.76 -7.26 -5.14
N GLY A 202 0.20 -8.10 -4.71
CA GLY A 202 0.12 -8.86 -3.47
C GLY A 202 0.92 -8.17 -2.36
N VAL A 203 0.30 -7.99 -1.20
CA VAL A 203 0.83 -7.10 -0.16
C VAL A 203 0.78 -7.77 1.20
N ARG A 204 1.80 -7.53 2.02
CA ARG A 204 1.84 -8.03 3.40
C ARG A 204 2.51 -7.00 4.31
N GLY A 205 1.70 -6.22 5.03
CA GLY A 205 2.19 -5.25 6.01
C GLY A 205 3.10 -4.18 5.39
N THR A 206 2.58 -3.40 4.45
CA THR A 206 3.35 -2.42 3.66
C THR A 206 2.61 -1.10 3.55
N GLU A 207 3.39 -0.03 3.45
CA GLU A 207 2.89 1.28 3.04
C GLU A 207 3.28 1.52 1.57
N PHE A 208 2.30 1.77 0.72
CA PHE A 208 2.52 1.92 -0.71
C PHE A 208 1.39 2.71 -1.38
N ARG A 209 1.64 3.18 -2.60
CA ARG A 209 0.68 3.89 -3.43
C ARG A 209 0.47 3.15 -4.74
N VAL A 210 -0.74 3.23 -5.25
CA VAL A 210 -1.10 2.67 -6.56
C VAL A 210 -1.89 3.69 -7.35
N THR A 211 -1.49 3.88 -8.59
CA THR A 211 -2.21 4.70 -9.57
C THR A 211 -2.57 3.82 -10.76
N ALA A 212 -3.85 3.72 -11.10
CA ALA A 212 -4.34 3.19 -12.37
C ALA A 212 -4.68 4.39 -13.25
N ASP A 213 -3.81 4.70 -14.18
CA ASP A 213 -3.93 5.89 -15.02
C ASP A 213 -4.79 5.58 -16.24
N ALA A 214 -5.89 6.30 -16.38
CA ALA A 214 -6.78 6.13 -17.54
C ALA A 214 -6.23 6.76 -18.82
N ALA A 215 -5.28 7.70 -18.72
CA ALA A 215 -4.75 8.42 -19.88
C ALA A 215 -3.75 7.59 -20.68
N ASP A 216 -2.82 6.91 -20.04
CA ASP A 216 -1.82 6.05 -20.67
C ASP A 216 -2.09 4.55 -20.46
N GLY A 217 -3.13 4.21 -19.71
CA GLY A 217 -3.53 2.84 -19.40
C GLY A 217 -2.49 2.08 -18.59
N ALA A 218 -1.56 2.74 -17.89
CA ALA A 218 -0.56 2.10 -17.06
C ALA A 218 -0.98 2.02 -15.59
N THR A 219 -0.42 1.05 -14.86
CA THR A 219 -0.47 1.01 -13.40
C THR A 219 0.91 1.38 -12.85
N ARG A 220 0.95 2.36 -11.96
CA ARG A 220 2.14 2.77 -11.23
C ARG A 220 2.04 2.34 -9.79
N GLY A 221 3.15 1.90 -9.21
CA GLY A 221 3.20 1.55 -7.80
C GLY A 221 4.49 2.03 -7.16
N GLU A 222 4.36 2.71 -6.02
CA GLU A 222 5.46 3.20 -5.20
C GLU A 222 5.39 2.58 -3.81
N VAL A 223 6.48 1.93 -3.38
CA VAL A 223 6.57 1.27 -2.06
C VAL A 223 7.33 2.16 -1.10
N LEU A 224 6.67 2.57 -0.02
CA LEU A 224 7.23 3.45 1.02
C LEU A 224 7.77 2.65 2.19
N GLY A 225 7.09 1.56 2.57
CA GLY A 225 7.49 0.65 3.64
C GLY A 225 7.24 -0.80 3.27
N GLY A 226 8.14 -1.72 3.65
CA GLY A 226 8.01 -3.15 3.38
C GLY A 226 8.33 -3.56 1.93
N ALA A 227 7.53 -4.46 1.37
CA ALA A 227 7.68 -4.92 -0.02
C ALA A 227 6.33 -5.36 -0.62
N VAL A 228 6.15 -5.11 -1.91
CA VAL A 228 4.97 -5.47 -2.70
C VAL A 228 5.40 -6.32 -3.88
N VAL A 229 4.61 -7.33 -4.22
CA VAL A 229 4.79 -8.15 -5.43
C VAL A 229 3.84 -7.64 -6.50
N PHE A 230 4.39 -7.24 -7.64
CA PHE A 230 3.67 -6.79 -8.82
C PHE A 230 3.66 -7.91 -9.85
N GLU A 231 2.50 -8.29 -10.32
CA GLU A 231 2.30 -9.29 -11.36
C GLU A 231 1.50 -8.67 -12.50
N GLY A 232 2.07 -8.68 -13.69
CA GLY A 232 1.39 -8.24 -14.90
C GLY A 232 0.30 -9.22 -15.34
N ARG A 233 -0.75 -8.72 -16.00
CA ARG A 233 -1.75 -9.60 -16.63
C ARG A 233 -1.13 -10.40 -17.79
N GLN A 234 -1.77 -11.51 -18.14
CA GLN A 234 -1.38 -12.40 -19.25
C GLN A 234 -0.04 -13.14 -19.04
N GLY A 235 0.31 -13.51 -17.79
CA GLY A 235 1.55 -14.23 -17.51
C GLY A 235 2.80 -13.36 -17.64
N GLY A 236 2.65 -12.05 -17.48
CA GLY A 236 3.74 -11.07 -17.42
C GLY A 236 4.72 -11.37 -16.29
N ALA A 237 5.89 -10.76 -16.36
CA ALA A 237 6.91 -10.88 -15.32
C ALA A 237 6.34 -10.49 -13.95
N THR A 238 6.83 -11.17 -12.93
CA THR A 238 6.55 -10.84 -11.53
C THR A 238 7.74 -10.11 -10.96
N GLU A 239 7.51 -8.92 -10.41
CA GLU A 239 8.56 -8.10 -9.80
C GLU A 239 8.28 -7.87 -8.32
N ARG A 240 9.30 -8.07 -7.49
CA ARG A 240 9.26 -7.70 -6.08
C ARG A 240 9.85 -6.31 -5.90
N VAL A 241 9.02 -5.37 -5.47
CA VAL A 241 9.41 -3.98 -5.23
C VAL A 241 9.54 -3.74 -3.74
N SER A 242 10.72 -3.31 -3.30
CA SER A 242 11.01 -3.00 -1.90
C SER A 242 10.82 -1.52 -1.60
N ALA A 243 10.78 -1.17 -0.30
CA ALA A 243 10.69 0.21 0.16
C ALA A 243 11.74 1.13 -0.51
N GLY A 244 11.31 2.33 -0.91
CA GLY A 244 12.10 3.31 -1.63
C GLY A 244 12.19 3.08 -3.15
N PHE A 245 11.46 2.09 -3.68
CA PHE A 245 11.40 1.80 -5.11
C PHE A 245 9.96 1.85 -5.63
N GLY A 246 9.83 2.07 -6.94
CA GLY A 246 8.57 2.00 -7.65
C GLY A 246 8.71 1.27 -8.97
N THR A 247 7.60 0.85 -9.55
CA THR A 247 7.53 0.20 -10.85
C THR A 247 6.30 0.62 -11.63
N VAL A 248 6.31 0.35 -12.92
CA VAL A 248 5.19 0.60 -13.83
C VAL A 248 4.80 -0.71 -14.49
N ILE A 249 3.51 -1.04 -14.45
CA ILE A 249 2.92 -2.06 -15.32
C ILE A 249 2.34 -1.32 -16.52
N ALA A 250 2.92 -1.53 -17.68
CA ALA A 250 2.48 -0.88 -18.91
C ALA A 250 1.07 -1.38 -19.33
N ALA A 251 0.41 -0.65 -20.24
CA ALA A 251 -0.91 -1.01 -20.75
C ALA A 251 -0.99 -2.43 -21.33
N ASN A 252 0.12 -2.95 -21.85
CA ASN A 252 0.23 -4.31 -22.36
C ASN A 252 0.45 -5.38 -21.26
N GLY A 253 0.44 -5.00 -19.98
CA GLY A 253 0.64 -5.88 -18.84
C GLY A 253 2.12 -6.21 -18.51
N GLN A 254 3.08 -5.61 -19.21
CA GLN A 254 4.50 -5.82 -18.91
C GLN A 254 4.92 -5.04 -17.68
N VAL A 255 5.54 -5.71 -16.70
CA VAL A 255 6.08 -5.08 -15.49
C VAL A 255 7.51 -4.61 -15.77
N ALA A 256 7.76 -3.32 -15.55
CA ALA A 256 9.10 -2.75 -15.67
C ALA A 256 9.98 -3.13 -14.46
N ALA A 257 11.30 -3.15 -14.65
CA ALA A 257 12.22 -3.30 -13.54
C ALA A 257 12.03 -2.17 -12.51
N PRO A 258 12.08 -2.47 -11.20
CA PRO A 258 11.94 -1.46 -10.15
C PRO A 258 12.99 -0.37 -10.25
N VAL A 259 12.59 0.89 -10.06
CA VAL A 259 13.47 2.04 -10.05
C VAL A 259 13.41 2.74 -8.70
N ARG A 260 14.52 3.36 -8.28
CA ARG A 260 14.57 4.12 -7.05
C ARG A 260 13.66 5.34 -7.14
N LEU A 261 12.83 5.56 -6.15
CA LEU A 261 11.98 6.76 -6.05
C LEU A 261 12.84 8.00 -5.80
N LEU A 262 12.38 9.14 -6.31
CA LEU A 262 12.98 10.43 -5.98
C LEU A 262 12.93 10.67 -4.47
N GLY A 263 13.96 11.33 -3.95
CA GLY A 263 13.98 11.74 -2.55
C GLY A 263 12.91 12.78 -2.24
N ALA A 264 12.69 13.01 -0.94
CA ALA A 264 11.78 14.05 -0.47
C ALA A 264 12.28 15.45 -0.91
N PRO A 265 11.40 16.31 -1.43
CA PRO A 265 11.74 17.71 -1.71
C PRO A 265 12.16 18.45 -0.44
N THR A 266 13.09 19.40 -0.57
CA THR A 266 13.51 20.23 0.54
C THR A 266 12.46 21.31 0.80
N LEU A 267 11.87 21.30 2.00
CA LEU A 267 10.90 22.30 2.47
C LEU A 267 11.51 23.29 3.49
N ALA A 268 12.79 23.18 3.75
CA ALA A 268 13.52 24.07 4.64
C ALA A 268 13.42 25.53 4.13
N GLY A 269 13.10 26.45 5.04
CA GLY A 269 12.92 27.87 4.71
C GLY A 269 11.53 28.28 4.22
N LEU A 270 10.59 27.33 4.08
CA LEU A 270 9.20 27.70 3.88
C LEU A 270 8.62 28.38 5.12
N PRO A 271 7.77 29.42 4.94
CA PRO A 271 7.19 30.14 6.06
C PRO A 271 6.18 29.23 6.80
N SER A 272 6.29 29.20 8.12
CA SER A 272 5.33 28.51 9.00
C SER A 272 4.04 29.32 9.24
N LEU A 273 4.03 30.59 8.85
CA LEU A 273 2.86 31.46 8.89
C LEU A 273 2.57 32.01 7.49
N GLN A 274 1.34 31.84 7.03
CA GLN A 274 0.81 32.42 5.80
C GLN A 274 -0.25 33.46 6.15
N GLU A 275 -0.07 34.69 5.68
CA GLU A 275 -0.95 35.81 5.98
C GLU A 275 -1.75 36.27 4.75
N ARG A 276 -1.74 35.50 3.68
CA ARG A 276 -2.43 35.80 2.43
C ARG A 276 -3.33 34.63 2.01
N LEU A 277 -4.52 34.95 1.53
CA LEU A 277 -5.48 33.98 0.99
C LEU A 277 -4.88 33.16 -0.18
N LEU A 278 -4.04 33.79 -1.01
CA LEU A 278 -3.25 33.11 -2.03
C LEU A 278 -1.90 32.70 -1.42
N MET A 279 -1.83 31.48 -0.96
CA MET A 279 -0.60 30.89 -0.42
C MET A 279 0.35 30.50 -1.55
N ARG A 280 1.64 30.78 -1.35
CA ARG A 280 2.70 30.43 -2.30
C ARG A 280 3.82 29.73 -1.55
N PHE A 281 4.21 28.57 -2.08
CA PHE A 281 5.34 27.81 -1.58
C PHE A 281 6.31 27.61 -2.75
N ALA A 282 7.50 28.20 -2.67
CA ALA A 282 8.55 28.06 -3.65
C ALA A 282 9.60 27.09 -3.13
N LEU A 283 9.87 26.03 -3.86
CA LEU A 283 10.80 24.96 -3.48
C LEU A 283 12.06 25.04 -4.33
N PRO A 284 13.22 24.61 -3.82
CA PRO A 284 14.36 24.33 -4.66
C PRO A 284 14.00 23.23 -5.68
N PRO A 285 14.39 23.36 -6.95
CA PRO A 285 14.20 22.30 -7.94
C PRO A 285 14.91 21.02 -7.52
N LEU A 286 14.21 19.88 -7.60
CA LEU A 286 14.81 18.56 -7.34
C LEU A 286 15.26 17.92 -8.66
N PRO A 287 16.54 17.52 -8.78
CA PRO A 287 17.02 16.82 -9.98
C PRO A 287 16.22 15.57 -10.28
N GLY A 288 15.79 15.40 -11.52
CA GLY A 288 14.98 14.26 -11.96
C GLY A 288 13.47 14.45 -11.78
N ALA A 289 13.02 15.50 -11.12
CA ALA A 289 11.59 15.81 -11.01
C ALA A 289 11.07 16.40 -12.33
N ALA A 290 10.01 15.80 -12.86
CA ALA A 290 9.24 16.31 -14.01
C ALA A 290 8.04 17.15 -13.52
N ALA A 291 7.55 16.89 -12.31
CA ALA A 291 6.46 17.62 -11.67
C ALA A 291 6.55 17.49 -10.14
N TYR A 292 5.68 18.23 -9.45
CA TYR A 292 5.50 18.18 -8.00
C TYR A 292 4.03 18.00 -7.68
N ARG A 293 3.72 17.00 -6.85
CA ARG A 293 2.40 16.87 -6.26
C ARG A 293 2.42 17.48 -4.88
N ALA A 294 1.42 18.30 -4.58
CA ALA A 294 1.30 18.97 -3.30
C ALA A 294 -0.11 18.83 -2.75
N GLN A 295 -0.20 18.54 -1.47
CA GLN A 295 -1.45 18.36 -0.74
C GLN A 295 -1.43 19.21 0.53
N ILE A 296 -2.57 19.82 0.87
CA ILE A 296 -2.77 20.47 2.17
C ILE A 296 -3.82 19.67 2.94
N SER A 297 -3.47 19.26 4.15
CA SER A 297 -4.36 18.55 5.06
C SER A 297 -4.56 19.32 6.37
N ALA A 298 -5.72 19.10 6.98
CA ALA A 298 -6.01 19.60 8.32
C ALA A 298 -5.45 18.68 9.43
N ASP A 299 -4.87 17.54 9.08
CA ASP A 299 -4.27 16.58 10.00
C ASP A 299 -3.01 15.95 9.40
N ALA A 300 -2.13 15.46 10.27
CA ALA A 300 -0.85 14.85 9.86
C ALA A 300 -1.01 13.44 9.26
N SER A 301 -2.15 12.78 9.42
CA SER A 301 -2.43 11.47 8.82
C SER A 301 -2.87 11.57 7.35
N PHE A 302 -3.18 12.80 6.89
CA PHE A 302 -3.70 13.06 5.55
C PHE A 302 -5.01 12.32 5.24
N ASP A 303 -5.83 12.08 6.26
CA ASP A 303 -7.20 11.61 6.10
C ASP A 303 -8.14 12.75 5.65
N ARG A 304 -7.85 14.01 6.04
CA ARG A 304 -8.61 15.21 5.71
C ARG A 304 -7.84 16.12 4.76
N VAL A 305 -7.64 15.68 3.54
CA VAL A 305 -6.98 16.50 2.50
C VAL A 305 -7.95 17.54 1.98
N LEU A 306 -7.57 18.82 2.11
CA LEU A 306 -8.40 19.98 1.74
C LEU A 306 -8.05 20.51 0.35
N ALA A 307 -6.82 20.33 -0.09
CA ALA A 307 -6.36 20.71 -1.42
C ALA A 307 -5.34 19.71 -1.94
N ASP A 308 -5.42 19.41 -3.22
CA ASP A 308 -4.53 18.48 -3.93
C ASP A 308 -4.25 19.03 -5.33
N LEU A 309 -3.00 19.26 -5.67
CA LEU A 309 -2.60 19.77 -6.97
C LEU A 309 -1.32 19.10 -7.49
N THR A 310 -1.16 19.13 -8.79
CA THR A 310 0.11 18.78 -9.45
C THR A 310 0.61 20.00 -10.22
N SER A 311 1.88 20.36 -10.03
CA SER A 311 2.53 21.49 -10.70
C SER A 311 3.75 20.98 -11.50
N ALA A 312 3.92 21.46 -12.72
CA ALA A 312 5.11 21.19 -13.52
C ALA A 312 6.34 21.99 -13.03
N THR A 313 6.14 22.94 -12.12
CA THR A 313 7.21 23.76 -11.55
C THR A 313 7.25 23.61 -10.03
N PRO A 314 8.39 23.92 -9.38
CA PRO A 314 8.51 23.87 -7.93
C PRO A 314 7.80 25.05 -7.22
N GLU A 315 6.97 25.82 -7.93
CA GLU A 315 6.07 26.81 -7.36
C GLU A 315 4.68 26.22 -7.14
N LEU A 316 4.25 26.18 -5.90
CA LEU A 316 2.95 25.66 -5.50
C LEU A 316 2.05 26.82 -5.07
N ARG A 317 0.83 26.86 -5.56
CA ARG A 317 -0.11 27.92 -5.27
C ARG A 317 -1.44 27.32 -4.81
N PHE A 318 -1.89 27.75 -3.63
CA PHE A 318 -3.17 27.34 -3.07
C PHE A 318 -4.00 28.56 -2.69
N ALA A 319 -5.30 28.45 -2.77
CA ALA A 319 -6.25 29.49 -2.41
C ALA A 319 -7.45 28.88 -1.65
N GLU A 320 -8.30 29.76 -1.09
CA GLU A 320 -9.64 29.42 -0.59
C GLU A 320 -9.70 28.52 0.66
N LEU A 321 -8.59 28.41 1.43
CA LEU A 321 -8.65 27.75 2.71
C LEU A 321 -9.10 28.72 3.82
N PRO A 322 -9.85 28.26 4.84
CA PRO A 322 -10.11 29.03 6.05
C PRO A 322 -8.83 29.21 6.87
N ASP A 323 -8.83 30.19 7.78
CA ASP A 323 -7.74 30.33 8.74
C ASP A 323 -7.67 29.10 9.63
N GLY A 324 -6.45 28.60 9.90
CA GLY A 324 -6.24 27.35 10.65
C GLY A 324 -4.83 26.82 10.60
N ASP A 325 -4.61 25.70 11.27
CA ASP A 325 -3.36 24.96 11.27
C ASP A 325 -3.45 23.83 10.24
N TYR A 326 -2.40 23.66 9.42
CA TYR A 326 -2.36 22.75 8.28
C TYR A 326 -1.01 22.09 8.17
N VAL A 327 -0.98 20.98 7.40
CA VAL A 327 0.26 20.35 6.94
C VAL A 327 0.27 20.35 5.42
N LEU A 328 1.32 20.91 4.84
CA LEU A 328 1.65 20.79 3.42
C LEU A 328 2.50 19.55 3.22
N ARG A 329 2.07 18.62 2.37
CA ARG A 329 2.86 17.49 1.88
C ARG A 329 3.25 17.71 0.44
N VAL A 330 4.53 17.51 0.11
CA VAL A 330 5.02 17.62 -1.26
C VAL A 330 5.79 16.37 -1.64
N ARG A 331 5.59 15.93 -2.88
CA ARG A 331 6.29 14.83 -3.53
C ARG A 331 6.80 15.29 -4.88
N ALA A 332 8.01 14.89 -5.24
CA ALA A 332 8.49 15.04 -6.61
C ALA A 332 7.98 13.87 -7.46
N VAL A 333 7.62 14.15 -8.71
CA VAL A 333 7.13 13.14 -9.66
C VAL A 333 8.18 13.01 -10.77
N ASP A 334 8.63 11.79 -11.07
CA ASP A 334 9.60 11.53 -12.11
C ASP A 334 8.96 11.52 -13.53
N ALA A 335 9.77 11.38 -14.57
CA ALA A 335 9.30 11.34 -15.95
C ALA A 335 8.43 10.12 -16.28
N ARG A 336 8.39 9.08 -15.42
CA ARG A 336 7.50 7.91 -15.54
C ARG A 336 6.17 8.13 -14.82
N GLY A 337 6.01 9.25 -14.11
CA GLY A 337 4.86 9.55 -13.27
C GLY A 337 4.90 8.86 -11.90
N LEU A 338 6.05 8.32 -11.47
CA LEU A 338 6.21 7.77 -10.13
C LEU A 338 6.42 8.90 -9.12
N GLU A 339 5.66 8.87 -8.02
CA GLU A 339 5.79 9.81 -6.92
C GLU A 339 6.93 9.41 -5.99
N GLY A 340 7.79 10.36 -5.66
CA GLY A 340 8.90 10.21 -4.73
C GLY A 340 8.46 10.14 -3.26
N GLN A 341 9.43 10.33 -2.37
CA GLN A 341 9.21 10.33 -0.94
C GLN A 341 8.48 11.60 -0.48
N ASP A 342 7.75 11.49 0.61
CA ASP A 342 6.98 12.60 1.20
C ASP A 342 7.90 13.58 1.91
N ALA A 343 7.62 14.88 1.75
CA ALA A 343 8.12 15.94 2.59
C ALA A 343 6.93 16.69 3.19
N ASP A 344 6.90 16.83 4.51
CA ASP A 344 5.82 17.47 5.25
C ASP A 344 6.29 18.77 5.89
N HIS A 345 5.45 19.81 5.81
CA HIS A 345 5.70 21.13 6.41
C HIS A 345 4.45 21.62 7.12
N PRO A 346 4.46 21.71 8.47
CA PRO A 346 3.36 22.29 9.21
C PRO A 346 3.37 23.83 9.05
N PHE A 347 2.20 24.41 8.83
CA PHE A 347 2.05 25.86 8.73
C PHE A 347 0.69 26.32 9.26
N ARG A 348 0.60 27.59 9.62
CA ARG A 348 -0.65 28.25 9.99
C ARG A 348 -1.05 29.26 8.91
N LEU A 349 -2.33 29.26 8.54
CA LEU A 349 -2.94 30.31 7.74
C LEU A 349 -3.68 31.27 8.66
N LYS A 350 -3.37 32.57 8.62
CA LYS A 350 -4.05 33.66 9.31
C LYS A 350 -4.17 34.83 8.34
N ALA A 351 -5.09 34.73 7.40
CA ALA A 351 -5.23 35.68 6.29
C ALA A 351 -6.48 36.58 6.41
N ARG A 352 -7.38 36.26 7.34
CA ARG A 352 -8.62 37.02 7.56
C ARG A 352 -8.48 37.89 8.78
N PRO A 353 -9.07 39.16 8.77
CA PRO A 353 -9.15 39.98 9.96
C PRO A 353 -9.93 39.26 11.07
N GLU A 354 -9.54 39.43 12.31
CA GLU A 354 -10.35 39.00 13.43
C GLU A 354 -11.73 39.67 13.37
N ALA A 355 -12.80 38.92 13.61
CA ALA A 355 -14.13 39.48 13.71
C ALA A 355 -14.15 40.55 14.81
N PRO A 356 -14.78 41.73 14.59
CA PRO A 356 -14.89 42.72 15.63
C PRO A 356 -15.59 42.13 16.86
N LEU A 357 -15.04 42.40 18.04
CA LEU A 357 -15.68 42.00 19.29
C LEU A 357 -17.13 42.54 19.34
N PRO A 358 -18.10 41.72 19.75
CA PRO A 358 -19.45 42.18 19.92
C PRO A 358 -19.43 43.38 20.89
N ALA A 359 -20.09 44.51 20.51
CA ALA A 359 -20.23 45.69 21.36
C ALA A 359 -20.82 45.24 22.71
N ALA A 360 -20.21 45.69 23.82
CA ALA A 360 -20.74 45.41 25.13
C ALA A 360 -22.20 45.93 25.19
N PRO A 361 -23.14 45.17 25.78
CA PRO A 361 -24.51 45.67 25.94
C PRO A 361 -24.47 46.95 26.79
N VAL A 362 -25.14 48.00 26.30
CA VAL A 362 -25.31 49.27 26.96
C VAL A 362 -26.31 49.13 28.11
#